data_626ad54c791d38526567a26f814e5249
#
_entry.id   626ad54c791d38526567a26f814e5249
#
_cell.length_a   1.000
_cell.length_b   1.000
_cell.length_c   1.000
_cell.angle_alpha   90.00
_cell.angle_beta   90.00
_cell.angle_gamma   90.00
#
_symmetry.space_group_name_H-M   'P 1'
#
loop_
_entity.id
_entity.type
_entity.pdbx_description
1 polymer ?
#
loop_
_entity_poly.entity_id
_entity_poly.type
_entity_poly.pdbx_seq_one_letter_code
_entity_poly.pdbx_strand_id
1 'polypeptide(L)'
;MPPPHAAQKEVLREHKRFNIINCGRRWGKTTIGSWLVIEPALDGYPTAWFAPDYKALSEVWREICRLLRPITIKRDAQQHKLELSTGGVIDFWSLDSDPEACRGRKYHRVVLDEAAKARHLQIAWEMAIRPTLVDFKGDAWFLSTPRGRDFYWELWWRGCEDNPQRDPEFACWQMPSWTNPHIPAVEIDAMRRELPASTFSQEIEAQFLEVGGRFFDEWFEDKHVVVPYQIPEHYRFVGGLDFGTANPFAFVLGAVDESNKLVVVDEAYGEGMLPREQAGKIIECFRRFGIKNTGDVLVAADPAMFPPKDPAKRIGEYPIEAFWREGIHAVPAINNRMVGWTRLKELMHTDDLVVFKGRCPNLIRTIPLMIRDERNPEDLDTTLEDHALDALRYMALVRTEASMAKIERTMPMYAKITEDYLKRNKKTGDTI
;
A
#
# COMPACT_ATOMS: atom_id res chain seq x y z
N MET A 1 22.93 11.01 28.52
CA MET A 1 22.92 10.28 27.23
C MET A 1 24.33 10.21 26.67
N PRO A 2 24.74 9.15 25.97
CA PRO A 2 26.04 9.13 25.31
C PRO A 2 26.11 10.22 24.23
N PRO A 3 27.29 10.82 23.99
CA PRO A 3 27.42 11.85 22.96
C PRO A 3 27.21 11.23 21.55
N PRO A 4 26.70 12.02 20.61
CA PRO A 4 26.52 11.56 19.23
C PRO A 4 27.86 11.14 18.60
N HIS A 5 27.89 9.99 17.94
CA HIS A 5 29.06 9.53 17.17
C HIS A 5 29.19 10.28 15.83
N ALA A 6 30.28 10.05 15.08
CA ALA A 6 30.63 10.83 13.90
C ALA A 6 29.49 10.93 12.86
N ALA A 7 28.89 9.78 12.48
CA ALA A 7 27.77 9.78 11.51
C ALA A 7 26.51 10.50 12.03
N GLN A 8 26.21 10.38 13.33
CA GLN A 8 25.12 11.15 13.93
C GLN A 8 25.40 12.66 13.92
N LYS A 9 26.64 13.07 14.19
CA LYS A 9 27.03 14.48 14.11
C LYS A 9 26.92 15.05 12.70
N GLU A 10 27.24 14.26 11.69
CA GLU A 10 27.08 14.62 10.28
C GLU A 10 25.60 14.90 9.97
N VAL A 11 24.71 13.98 10.31
CA VAL A 11 23.27 14.14 10.14
C VAL A 11 22.74 15.38 10.87
N LEU A 12 23.19 15.62 12.12
CA LEU A 12 22.78 16.78 12.89
C LEU A 12 23.29 18.10 12.29
N ARG A 13 24.45 18.11 11.63
CA ARG A 13 25.03 19.30 10.99
C ARG A 13 24.33 19.65 9.66
N GLU A 14 23.90 18.64 8.90
CA GLU A 14 23.41 18.80 7.53
C GLU A 14 21.86 18.73 7.44
N HIS A 15 21.21 18.75 8.60
CA HIS A 15 19.75 18.65 8.67
C HIS A 15 19.04 19.79 7.95
N LYS A 16 17.82 19.50 7.51
CA LYS A 16 16.87 20.43 6.95
C LYS A 16 15.58 20.43 7.75
N ARG A 17 14.52 20.90 7.15
CA ARG A 17 13.22 20.93 7.83
C ARG A 17 12.62 19.51 8.00
N PHE A 18 12.78 18.65 6.99
CA PHE A 18 12.30 17.28 7.01
C PHE A 18 13.46 16.32 6.77
N ASN A 19 13.70 15.44 7.73
CA ASN A 19 14.91 14.66 7.83
C ASN A 19 14.57 13.17 7.90
N ILE A 20 14.96 12.41 6.88
CA ILE A 20 14.67 10.99 6.80
C ILE A 20 15.97 10.20 6.91
N ILE A 21 16.15 9.54 8.06
CA ILE A 21 17.35 8.77 8.37
C ILE A 21 17.02 7.29 8.24
N ASN A 22 17.33 6.75 7.06
CA ASN A 22 17.27 5.35 6.80
C ASN A 22 18.53 4.67 7.34
N CYS A 23 18.41 3.87 8.40
CA CYS A 23 19.59 3.34 9.09
C CYS A 23 19.43 1.88 9.54
N GLY A 24 20.55 1.17 9.54
CA GLY A 24 20.62 -0.21 9.96
C GLY A 24 20.36 -0.42 11.45
N ARG A 25 20.14 -1.66 11.85
CA ARG A 25 19.97 -2.04 13.25
C ARG A 25 21.18 -1.64 14.06
N ARG A 26 20.95 -1.25 15.31
CA ARG A 26 21.99 -0.84 16.27
C ARG A 26 22.77 0.41 15.87
N TRP A 27 22.37 1.14 14.84
CA TRP A 27 23.00 2.41 14.47
C TRP A 27 22.84 3.50 15.53
N GLY A 28 21.85 3.41 16.39
CA GLY A 28 21.61 4.37 17.47
C GLY A 28 20.44 5.33 17.17
N LYS A 29 19.43 4.87 16.42
CA LYS A 29 18.19 5.61 16.08
C LYS A 29 17.55 6.25 17.32
N THR A 30 17.21 5.43 18.29
CA THR A 30 16.52 5.88 19.51
C THR A 30 17.37 6.85 20.32
N THR A 31 18.70 6.71 20.30
CA THR A 31 19.62 7.61 21.00
C THR A 31 19.63 9.01 20.36
N ILE A 32 19.80 9.11 19.03
CA ILE A 32 19.74 10.40 18.33
C ILE A 32 18.35 11.02 18.42
N GLY A 33 17.28 10.21 18.28
CA GLY A 33 15.90 10.68 18.43
C GLY A 33 15.63 11.26 19.83
N SER A 34 16.18 10.64 20.88
CA SER A 34 16.07 11.16 22.23
C SER A 34 16.78 12.51 22.37
N TRP A 35 17.98 12.70 21.78
CA TRP A 35 18.64 14.01 21.70
C TRP A 35 17.75 15.04 21.01
N LEU A 36 17.21 14.69 19.85
CA LEU A 36 16.41 15.57 19.02
C LEU A 36 15.14 16.06 19.73
N VAL A 37 14.45 15.19 20.47
CA VAL A 37 13.21 15.58 21.16
C VAL A 37 13.48 16.33 22.46
N ILE A 38 14.60 16.05 23.15
CA ILE A 38 14.94 16.66 24.45
C ILE A 38 15.52 18.07 24.26
N GLU A 39 16.44 18.28 23.32
CA GLU A 39 17.14 19.56 23.13
C GLU A 39 16.18 20.76 23.05
N PRO A 40 15.18 20.81 22.13
CA PRO A 40 14.26 21.94 22.08
C PRO A 40 13.36 22.06 23.34
N ALA A 41 13.06 20.94 23.99
CA ALA A 41 12.27 20.95 25.21
C ALA A 41 13.04 21.56 26.37
N LEU A 42 14.38 21.46 26.40
CA LEU A 42 15.22 22.17 27.36
C LEU A 42 15.20 23.70 27.14
N ASP A 43 15.01 24.13 25.90
CA ASP A 43 14.86 25.53 25.50
C ASP A 43 13.42 26.07 25.65
N GLY A 44 12.51 25.26 26.19
CA GLY A 44 11.14 25.66 26.49
C GLY A 44 10.13 25.39 25.38
N TYR A 45 10.50 24.71 24.31
CA TYR A 45 9.61 24.41 23.17
C TYR A 45 8.83 23.10 23.35
N PRO A 46 7.62 23.01 22.77
CA PRO A 46 6.88 21.75 22.69
C PRO A 46 7.45 20.85 21.61
N THR A 47 7.66 19.58 21.94
CA THR A 47 8.16 18.55 21.07
C THR A 47 7.29 17.30 21.16
N ALA A 48 7.39 16.38 20.18
CA ALA A 48 6.69 15.12 20.24
C ALA A 48 7.52 13.95 19.74
N TRP A 49 7.29 12.80 20.36
CA TRP A 49 7.80 11.49 19.94
C TRP A 49 6.66 10.62 19.44
N PHE A 50 6.82 10.06 18.27
CA PHE A 50 5.89 9.10 17.66
C PHE A 50 6.55 7.75 17.52
N ALA A 51 5.83 6.68 17.86
CA ALA A 51 6.24 5.29 17.64
C ALA A 51 5.08 4.49 17.02
N PRO A 52 5.34 3.38 16.30
CA PRO A 52 4.28 2.57 15.70
C PRO A 52 3.27 2.09 16.75
N ASP A 53 3.74 1.49 17.82
CA ASP A 53 2.91 0.88 18.85
C ASP A 53 3.31 1.29 20.29
N TYR A 54 2.43 0.97 21.24
CA TYR A 54 2.68 1.27 22.66
C TYR A 54 3.86 0.54 23.27
N LYS A 55 4.26 -0.60 22.73
CA LYS A 55 5.41 -1.35 23.25
C LYS A 55 6.71 -0.60 22.95
N ALA A 56 6.90 -0.18 21.71
CA ALA A 56 8.03 0.64 21.29
C ALA A 56 8.04 1.99 22.06
N LEU A 57 6.87 2.63 22.15
CA LEU A 57 6.70 3.90 22.88
C LEU A 57 7.10 3.79 24.37
N SER A 58 6.72 2.70 25.02
CA SER A 58 6.93 2.51 26.46
C SER A 58 8.40 2.44 26.86
N GLU A 59 9.28 1.97 26.00
CA GLU A 59 10.72 1.92 26.28
C GLU A 59 11.32 3.31 26.28
N VAL A 60 11.05 4.09 25.27
CA VAL A 60 11.53 5.48 25.13
C VAL A 60 10.92 6.38 26.19
N TRP A 61 9.62 6.25 26.46
CA TRP A 61 8.94 6.96 27.54
C TRP A 61 9.65 6.78 28.87
N ARG A 62 9.97 5.52 29.24
CA ARG A 62 10.67 5.24 30.53
C ARG A 62 12.05 5.82 30.54
N GLU A 63 12.79 5.75 29.44
CA GLU A 63 14.14 6.31 29.38
C GLU A 63 14.16 7.81 29.46
N ILE A 64 13.33 8.52 28.69
CA ILE A 64 13.26 9.98 28.72
C ILE A 64 12.73 10.48 30.05
N CYS A 65 11.75 9.83 30.67
CA CYS A 65 11.30 10.16 32.03
C CYS A 65 12.42 10.04 33.07
N ARG A 66 13.28 9.00 32.93
CA ARG A 66 14.42 8.83 33.84
C ARG A 66 15.47 9.92 33.65
N LEU A 67 15.78 10.26 32.41
CA LEU A 67 16.78 11.27 32.06
C LEU A 67 16.37 12.69 32.54
N LEU A 68 15.10 13.04 32.32
CA LEU A 68 14.58 14.39 32.61
C LEU A 68 13.99 14.53 34.03
N ARG A 69 14.03 13.49 34.86
CA ARG A 69 13.48 13.48 36.20
C ARG A 69 13.85 14.72 37.03
N PRO A 70 15.11 15.23 37.01
CA PRO A 70 15.49 16.39 37.84
C PRO A 70 14.79 17.70 37.49
N ILE A 71 14.28 17.84 36.27
CA ILE A 71 13.66 19.06 35.72
C ILE A 71 12.20 18.87 35.34
N THR A 72 11.63 17.69 35.54
CA THR A 72 10.21 17.40 35.24
C THR A 72 9.34 17.96 36.38
N ILE A 73 8.43 18.90 36.06
CA ILE A 73 7.44 19.45 37.00
C ILE A 73 6.14 18.68 37.01
N LYS A 74 5.76 18.07 35.83
CA LYS A 74 4.59 17.21 35.73
C LYS A 74 4.85 16.04 34.80
N ARG A 75 4.49 14.86 35.28
CA ARG A 75 4.51 13.63 34.50
C ARG A 75 3.10 13.06 34.45
N ASP A 76 2.51 13.01 33.26
CA ASP A 76 1.22 12.38 33.02
C ASP A 76 1.44 11.04 32.32
N ALA A 77 1.29 9.96 33.08
CA ALA A 77 1.50 8.61 32.56
C ALA A 77 0.31 8.10 31.75
N GLN A 78 -0.88 8.69 31.89
CA GLN A 78 -2.06 8.34 31.15
C GLN A 78 -2.04 8.98 29.75
N GLN A 79 -1.65 10.24 29.67
CA GLN A 79 -1.52 10.98 28.42
C GLN A 79 -0.13 10.84 27.77
N HIS A 80 0.80 10.14 28.43
CA HIS A 80 2.20 10.05 28.02
C HIS A 80 2.81 11.42 27.70
N LYS A 81 2.73 12.32 28.68
CA LYS A 81 3.17 13.72 28.57
C LYS A 81 4.12 14.12 29.70
N LEU A 82 5.18 14.84 29.34
CA LEU A 82 6.10 15.48 30.29
C LEU A 82 6.03 16.99 30.16
N GLU A 83 5.98 17.69 31.31
CA GLU A 83 6.13 19.15 31.40
C GLU A 83 7.38 19.46 32.19
N LEU A 84 8.27 20.29 31.64
CA LEU A 84 9.57 20.61 32.19
C LEU A 84 9.58 21.98 32.86
N SER A 85 10.48 22.19 33.82
CA SER A 85 10.68 23.47 34.48
C SER A 85 11.15 24.58 33.55
N THR A 86 11.65 24.24 32.37
CA THR A 86 11.99 25.17 31.29
C THR A 86 10.77 25.72 30.55
N GLY A 87 9.58 25.18 30.80
CA GLY A 87 8.37 25.44 30.02
C GLY A 87 8.19 24.51 28.85
N GLY A 88 9.17 23.70 28.52
CA GLY A 88 9.09 22.71 27.44
C GLY A 88 8.13 21.56 27.76
N VAL A 89 7.57 21.00 26.73
CA VAL A 89 6.63 19.89 26.82
C VAL A 89 7.07 18.78 25.83
N ILE A 90 7.00 17.54 26.28
CA ILE A 90 7.21 16.39 25.40
C ILE A 90 5.97 15.49 25.42
N ASP A 91 5.30 15.38 24.29
CA ASP A 91 4.18 14.45 24.08
C ASP A 91 4.67 13.16 23.41
N PHE A 92 4.05 12.02 23.75
CA PHE A 92 4.40 10.71 23.18
C PHE A 92 3.14 10.04 22.60
N TRP A 93 3.21 9.63 21.33
CA TRP A 93 2.06 9.13 20.56
C TRP A 93 2.33 7.77 19.93
N SER A 94 1.30 6.92 19.91
CA SER A 94 1.31 5.66 19.16
C SER A 94 0.53 5.84 17.87
N LEU A 95 1.17 5.62 16.69
CA LEU A 95 0.59 5.87 15.38
C LEU A 95 -0.47 4.82 14.99
N ASP A 96 -0.27 3.55 15.37
CA ASP A 96 -1.19 2.47 15.00
C ASP A 96 -2.47 2.48 15.84
N SER A 97 -2.46 3.16 16.99
CA SER A 97 -3.64 3.25 17.88
C SER A 97 -4.62 4.32 17.44
N ASP A 98 -4.08 5.50 17.08
CA ASP A 98 -4.84 6.62 16.52
C ASP A 98 -3.86 7.51 15.72
N PRO A 99 -3.84 7.42 14.40
CA PRO A 99 -2.93 8.18 13.55
C PRO A 99 -3.19 9.70 13.61
N GLU A 100 -4.35 10.12 14.11
CA GLU A 100 -4.75 11.52 14.16
C GLU A 100 -4.77 12.12 15.59
N ALA A 101 -4.35 11.37 16.61
CA ALA A 101 -4.42 11.76 18.02
C ALA A 101 -3.75 13.11 18.35
N CYS A 102 -2.74 13.52 17.59
CA CYS A 102 -2.03 14.78 17.81
C CYS A 102 -2.69 16.01 17.17
N ARG A 103 -3.85 15.88 16.54
CA ARG A 103 -4.57 17.03 15.93
C ARG A 103 -4.81 18.15 16.96
N GLY A 104 -4.60 19.40 16.51
CA GLY A 104 -4.74 20.59 17.35
C GLY A 104 -3.55 20.87 18.27
N ARG A 105 -2.53 20.01 18.26
CA ARG A 105 -1.25 20.30 18.94
C ARG A 105 -0.37 21.22 18.08
N LYS A 106 0.67 21.77 18.71
CA LYS A 106 1.66 22.65 18.06
C LYS A 106 3.03 22.21 18.52
N TYR A 107 3.91 21.85 17.59
CA TYR A 107 5.24 21.35 17.90
C TYR A 107 6.33 22.15 17.20
N HIS A 108 7.43 22.37 17.92
CA HIS A 108 8.67 22.89 17.34
C HIS A 108 9.46 21.78 16.64
N ARG A 109 9.46 20.57 17.20
CA ARG A 109 10.11 19.39 16.60
C ARG A 109 9.32 18.12 16.88
N VAL A 110 9.28 17.26 15.88
CA VAL A 110 8.70 15.92 16.01
C VAL A 110 9.70 14.85 15.58
N VAL A 111 9.72 13.73 16.30
CA VAL A 111 10.53 12.55 15.99
C VAL A 111 9.60 11.38 15.80
N LEU A 112 9.72 10.71 14.64
CA LEU A 112 8.97 9.50 14.30
C LEU A 112 9.97 8.34 14.29
N ASP A 113 10.00 7.55 15.35
CA ASP A 113 10.87 6.38 15.48
C ASP A 113 10.22 5.14 14.88
N GLU A 114 11.02 4.30 14.23
CA GLU A 114 10.58 3.14 13.48
C GLU A 114 9.46 3.47 12.46
N ALA A 115 9.60 4.61 11.78
CA ALA A 115 8.56 5.20 10.94
C ALA A 115 8.07 4.25 9.82
N ALA A 116 8.98 3.48 9.19
CA ALA A 116 8.61 2.48 8.17
C ALA A 116 7.75 1.32 8.71
N LYS A 117 7.62 1.16 10.04
CA LYS A 117 6.77 0.13 10.65
C LYS A 117 5.34 0.61 10.92
N ALA A 118 5.10 1.90 10.90
CA ALA A 118 3.79 2.48 11.17
C ALA A 118 2.84 2.23 10.00
N ARG A 119 1.73 1.53 10.25
CA ARG A 119 0.75 1.12 9.22
C ARG A 119 0.08 2.31 8.52
N HIS A 120 -0.14 3.39 9.25
CA HIS A 120 -0.88 4.57 8.78
C HIS A 120 0.01 5.80 8.70
N LEU A 121 1.31 5.62 8.39
CA LEU A 121 2.29 6.72 8.37
C LEU A 121 1.86 7.88 7.48
N GLN A 122 1.34 7.60 6.29
CA GLN A 122 0.91 8.64 5.35
C GLN A 122 -0.24 9.46 5.92
N ILE A 123 -1.29 8.82 6.41
CA ILE A 123 -2.45 9.49 7.01
C ILE A 123 -2.00 10.31 8.22
N ALA A 124 -1.21 9.70 9.13
CA ALA A 124 -0.70 10.39 10.30
C ALA A 124 0.12 11.62 9.93
N TRP A 125 1.01 11.50 8.96
CA TRP A 125 1.84 12.61 8.52
C TRP A 125 1.04 13.73 7.87
N GLU A 126 0.26 13.43 6.84
CA GLU A 126 -0.43 14.43 6.03
C GLU A 126 -1.57 15.12 6.78
N MET A 127 -2.37 14.34 7.53
CA MET A 127 -3.60 14.83 8.14
C MET A 127 -3.43 15.35 9.58
N ALA A 128 -2.41 14.91 10.30
CA ALA A 128 -2.24 15.25 11.70
C ALA A 128 -0.87 15.87 12.03
N ILE A 129 0.25 15.19 11.77
CA ILE A 129 1.57 15.60 12.27
C ILE A 129 2.09 16.83 11.54
N ARG A 130 2.09 16.81 10.19
CA ARG A 130 2.60 17.93 9.38
C ARG A 130 1.95 19.28 9.70
N PRO A 131 0.62 19.37 9.93
CA PRO A 131 -0.04 20.59 10.35
C PRO A 131 0.43 21.12 11.70
N THR A 132 0.84 20.26 12.67
CA THR A 132 1.27 20.70 14.00
C THR A 132 2.58 21.52 13.99
N LEU A 133 3.34 21.43 12.90
CA LEU A 133 4.63 22.11 12.73
C LEU A 133 4.51 23.55 12.17
N VAL A 134 3.31 23.96 11.78
CA VAL A 134 3.12 25.24 11.05
C VAL A 134 3.43 26.45 11.92
N ASP A 135 2.94 26.48 13.16
CA ASP A 135 3.04 27.63 14.04
C ASP A 135 4.50 27.99 14.38
N PHE A 136 5.35 27.00 14.55
CA PHE A 136 6.77 27.18 14.88
C PHE A 136 7.69 27.12 13.65
N LYS A 137 7.16 26.90 12.44
CA LYS A 137 7.95 26.45 11.28
C LYS A 137 8.85 25.27 11.64
N GLY A 138 8.31 24.38 12.45
CA GLY A 138 9.00 23.27 13.08
C GLY A 138 9.53 22.24 12.09
N ASP A 139 10.41 21.39 12.58
CA ASP A 139 11.05 20.32 11.82
C ASP A 139 10.55 18.92 12.21
N ALA A 140 10.76 17.95 11.30
CA ALA A 140 10.44 16.55 11.52
C ALA A 140 11.61 15.63 11.20
N TRP A 141 11.74 14.56 12.00
CA TRP A 141 12.78 13.56 11.90
C TRP A 141 12.17 12.17 11.85
N PHE A 142 12.37 11.48 10.74
CA PHE A 142 11.90 10.11 10.52
C PHE A 142 13.09 9.17 10.65
N LEU A 143 13.04 8.28 11.60
CA LEU A 143 14.09 7.33 11.91
C LEU A 143 13.56 5.92 11.70
N SER A 144 14.15 5.15 10.80
CA SER A 144 13.73 3.76 10.61
C SER A 144 14.81 2.89 9.96
N THR A 145 14.66 1.58 10.13
CA THR A 145 15.20 0.58 9.21
C THR A 145 14.23 0.48 8.03
N PRO A 146 14.70 0.36 6.77
CA PRO A 146 13.83 0.33 5.60
C PRO A 146 12.97 -0.94 5.56
N ARG A 147 11.80 -0.85 4.94
CA ARG A 147 10.90 -2.01 4.74
C ARG A 147 10.52 -2.28 3.28
N GLY A 148 10.98 -1.47 2.36
CA GLY A 148 10.61 -1.52 0.96
C GLY A 148 10.34 -0.12 0.43
N ARG A 149 9.67 -0.01 -0.74
CA ARG A 149 9.33 1.28 -1.36
C ARG A 149 7.92 1.73 -0.96
N ASP A 150 7.70 1.92 0.33
CA ASP A 150 6.49 2.44 0.94
C ASP A 150 6.50 3.98 1.04
N PHE A 151 5.53 4.56 1.75
CA PHE A 151 5.47 6.02 1.96
C PHE A 151 6.70 6.57 2.68
N TYR A 152 7.36 5.79 3.55
CA TYR A 152 8.62 6.18 4.18
C TYR A 152 9.74 6.32 3.13
N TRP A 153 9.80 5.41 2.15
CA TRP A 153 10.71 5.53 1.01
C TRP A 153 10.39 6.75 0.15
N GLU A 154 9.12 7.08 -0.11
CA GLU A 154 8.72 8.27 -0.85
C GLU A 154 9.22 9.55 -0.17
N LEU A 155 9.10 9.65 1.17
CA LEU A 155 9.64 10.76 1.92
C LEU A 155 11.17 10.83 1.81
N TRP A 156 11.85 9.68 1.91
CA TRP A 156 13.30 9.59 1.76
C TRP A 156 13.74 10.03 0.35
N TRP A 157 13.06 9.55 -0.68
CA TRP A 157 13.33 9.88 -2.07
C TRP A 157 13.22 11.37 -2.37
N ARG A 158 12.29 12.09 -1.71
CA ARG A 158 12.16 13.54 -1.84
C ARG A 158 13.44 14.29 -1.48
N GLY A 159 14.25 13.78 -0.58
CA GLY A 159 15.52 14.39 -0.16
C GLY A 159 16.73 13.90 -0.96
N CYS A 160 16.62 12.84 -1.75
CA CYS A 160 17.74 12.20 -2.44
C CYS A 160 18.37 13.06 -3.54
N GLU A 161 19.69 12.96 -3.68
CA GLU A 161 20.44 13.67 -4.74
C GLU A 161 20.11 13.15 -6.13
N ASP A 162 19.81 11.86 -6.24
CA ASP A 162 19.42 11.20 -7.50
C ASP A 162 17.99 11.53 -7.94
N ASN A 163 17.20 12.23 -7.12
CA ASN A 163 15.85 12.63 -7.46
C ASN A 163 15.86 13.93 -8.29
N PRO A 164 15.46 13.91 -9.57
CA PRO A 164 15.41 15.11 -10.42
C PRO A 164 14.44 16.18 -9.89
N GLN A 165 13.49 15.79 -9.03
CA GLN A 165 12.48 16.67 -8.41
C GLN A 165 12.74 16.84 -6.91
N ARG A 166 14.01 16.80 -6.49
CA ARG A 166 14.41 16.94 -5.09
C ARG A 166 13.79 18.17 -4.45
N ASP A 167 13.17 17.95 -3.29
CA ASP A 167 12.62 19.03 -2.47
C ASP A 167 13.72 19.61 -1.56
N PRO A 168 14.02 20.94 -1.62
CA PRO A 168 15.06 21.56 -0.83
C PRO A 168 14.77 21.55 0.69
N GLU A 169 13.53 21.39 1.14
CA GLU A 169 13.18 21.25 2.54
C GLU A 169 13.49 19.85 3.10
N PHE A 170 13.77 18.86 2.23
CA PHE A 170 14.04 17.49 2.61
C PHE A 170 15.53 17.15 2.60
N ALA A 171 15.97 16.39 3.61
CA ALA A 171 17.26 15.74 3.63
C ALA A 171 17.10 14.25 3.87
N CYS A 172 17.90 13.43 3.20
CA CYS A 172 17.89 11.99 3.35
C CYS A 172 19.28 11.43 3.60
N TRP A 173 19.34 10.38 4.41
CA TRP A 173 20.58 9.64 4.66
C TRP A 173 20.31 8.14 4.62
N GLN A 174 21.31 7.41 4.14
CA GLN A 174 21.40 5.98 4.28
C GLN A 174 22.61 5.67 5.16
N MET A 175 22.34 5.14 6.35
CA MET A 175 23.35 4.96 7.42
C MET A 175 23.47 3.47 7.80
N PRO A 176 24.38 2.73 7.17
CA PRO A 176 24.64 1.33 7.55
C PRO A 176 25.07 1.18 9.02
N SER A 177 24.79 0.00 9.59
CA SER A 177 25.10 -0.28 11.01
C SER A 177 26.56 -0.07 11.38
N TRP A 178 27.50 -0.36 10.47
CA TRP A 178 28.94 -0.18 10.72
C TRP A 178 29.41 1.27 10.78
N THR A 179 28.59 2.24 10.42
CA THR A 179 28.90 3.67 10.64
C THR A 179 28.77 4.07 12.10
N ASN A 180 28.20 3.20 12.94
CA ASN A 180 28.27 3.30 14.39
C ASN A 180 29.59 2.68 14.91
N PRO A 181 30.55 3.47 15.41
CA PRO A 181 31.86 2.95 15.85
C PRO A 181 31.81 2.05 17.10
N HIS A 182 30.65 1.97 17.76
CA HIS A 182 30.46 1.12 18.92
C HIS A 182 30.07 -0.32 18.57
N ILE A 183 29.85 -0.62 17.28
CA ILE A 183 29.61 -1.99 16.82
C ILE A 183 30.94 -2.60 16.35
N PRO A 184 31.40 -3.70 16.98
CA PRO A 184 32.62 -4.37 16.54
C PRO A 184 32.48 -4.89 15.09
N ALA A 185 33.51 -4.69 14.27
CA ALA A 185 33.51 -5.15 12.87
C ALA A 185 33.29 -6.68 12.76
N VAL A 186 33.81 -7.44 13.74
CA VAL A 186 33.66 -8.90 13.80
C VAL A 186 32.18 -9.32 13.90
N GLU A 187 31.35 -8.55 14.57
CA GLU A 187 29.91 -8.81 14.67
C GLU A 187 29.20 -8.54 13.33
N ILE A 188 29.60 -7.48 12.62
CA ILE A 188 29.09 -7.20 11.26
C ILE A 188 29.45 -8.34 10.30
N ASP A 189 30.70 -8.84 10.36
CA ASP A 189 31.15 -9.96 9.53
C ASP A 189 30.45 -11.28 9.89
N ALA A 190 30.13 -11.48 11.17
CA ALA A 190 29.33 -12.64 11.61
C ALA A 190 27.91 -12.56 11.05
N MET A 191 27.23 -11.42 11.20
CA MET A 191 25.90 -11.21 10.64
C MET A 191 25.87 -11.37 9.12
N ARG A 192 26.93 -10.94 8.40
CA ARG A 192 27.05 -11.12 6.94
C ARG A 192 27.09 -12.59 6.51
N ARG A 193 27.68 -13.45 7.34
CA ARG A 193 27.74 -14.90 7.07
C ARG A 193 26.47 -15.65 7.47
N GLU A 194 25.78 -15.17 8.49
CA GLU A 194 24.65 -15.88 9.11
C GLU A 194 23.30 -15.48 8.51
N LEU A 195 23.16 -14.22 8.10
CA LEU A 195 21.92 -13.72 7.56
C LEU A 195 21.79 -13.96 6.05
N PRO A 196 20.58 -14.20 5.53
CA PRO A 196 20.32 -14.13 4.10
C PRO A 196 20.79 -12.78 3.53
N ALA A 197 21.32 -12.77 2.31
CA ALA A 197 21.88 -11.56 1.69
C ALA A 197 20.89 -10.39 1.67
N SER A 198 19.61 -10.64 1.37
CA SER A 198 18.54 -9.65 1.40
C SER A 198 18.32 -9.07 2.81
N THR A 199 18.26 -9.93 3.82
CA THR A 199 18.10 -9.49 5.22
C THR A 199 19.30 -8.66 5.67
N PHE A 200 20.54 -9.07 5.32
CA PHE A 200 21.72 -8.29 5.64
C PHE A 200 21.70 -6.92 4.97
N SER A 201 21.39 -6.86 3.68
CA SER A 201 21.29 -5.59 2.96
C SER A 201 20.21 -4.67 3.53
N GLN A 202 19.05 -5.18 3.90
CA GLN A 202 17.98 -4.36 4.49
C GLN A 202 18.31 -3.94 5.91
N GLU A 203 18.65 -4.89 6.78
CA GLU A 203 18.71 -4.67 8.23
C GLU A 203 20.05 -4.07 8.69
N ILE A 204 21.15 -4.32 7.95
CA ILE A 204 22.49 -3.90 8.31
C ILE A 204 23.02 -2.80 7.39
N GLU A 205 22.87 -2.96 6.06
CA GLU A 205 23.30 -1.96 5.08
C GLU A 205 22.30 -0.81 4.92
N ALA A 206 21.11 -0.93 5.51
CA ALA A 206 20.02 0.03 5.40
C ALA A 206 19.61 0.32 3.95
N GLN A 207 19.65 -0.71 3.11
CA GLN A 207 19.21 -0.58 1.73
C GLN A 207 17.69 -0.72 1.64
N PHE A 208 17.07 0.17 0.88
CA PHE A 208 15.71 -0.07 0.42
C PHE A 208 15.78 -1.18 -0.63
N LEU A 209 15.65 -2.40 -0.17
CA LEU A 209 15.49 -3.49 -1.10
C LEU A 209 14.11 -3.37 -1.71
N GLU A 210 14.03 -3.57 -2.99
CA GLU A 210 12.85 -4.15 -3.57
C GLU A 210 12.74 -5.51 -2.88
N VAL A 211 11.81 -5.63 -1.98
CA VAL A 211 11.77 -6.69 -0.97
C VAL A 211 11.99 -8.04 -1.65
N GLY A 212 13.03 -8.74 -1.26
CA GLY A 212 13.15 -10.18 -1.47
C GLY A 212 12.00 -10.84 -0.73
N GLY A 213 10.89 -10.97 -1.43
CA GLY A 213 9.58 -11.28 -0.95
C GLY A 213 8.50 -10.70 -1.83
N ARG A 214 8.86 -10.09 -2.99
CA ARG A 214 7.86 -9.79 -4.01
C ARG A 214 7.01 -11.04 -4.18
N PHE A 215 5.73 -10.86 -4.12
CA PHE A 215 4.85 -11.98 -4.36
C PHE A 215 4.96 -12.44 -5.81
N PHE A 216 5.18 -11.48 -6.73
CA PHE A 216 5.39 -11.68 -8.17
C PHE A 216 6.84 -11.38 -8.55
N ASP A 217 7.74 -12.32 -8.28
CA ASP A 217 9.16 -12.25 -8.69
C ASP A 217 9.30 -12.28 -10.22
N GLU A 218 8.27 -12.78 -10.92
CA GLU A 218 8.19 -12.90 -12.37
C GLU A 218 7.82 -11.58 -13.07
N TRP A 219 7.39 -10.55 -12.32
CA TRP A 219 7.02 -9.26 -12.90
C TRP A 219 8.23 -8.38 -13.20
N PHE A 220 8.38 -8.02 -14.46
CA PHE A 220 9.38 -7.06 -14.96
C PHE A 220 8.69 -5.98 -15.78
N GLU A 221 8.81 -4.72 -15.38
CA GLU A 221 8.11 -3.62 -16.02
C GLU A 221 8.53 -3.43 -17.49
N ASP A 222 9.80 -3.61 -17.81
CA ASP A 222 10.37 -3.54 -19.15
C ASP A 222 9.84 -4.62 -20.12
N LYS A 223 9.37 -5.75 -19.59
CA LYS A 223 8.78 -6.85 -20.36
C LYS A 223 7.25 -6.78 -20.40
N HIS A 224 6.64 -6.51 -19.25
CA HIS A 224 5.19 -6.67 -19.08
C HIS A 224 4.41 -5.36 -19.29
N VAL A 225 5.07 -4.19 -19.29
CA VAL A 225 4.42 -2.91 -19.57
C VAL A 225 4.76 -2.46 -20.98
N VAL A 226 3.76 -2.47 -21.86
CA VAL A 226 3.93 -2.16 -23.27
C VAL A 226 3.23 -0.87 -23.66
N VAL A 227 3.76 -0.20 -24.69
CA VAL A 227 3.09 0.96 -25.30
C VAL A 227 1.76 0.48 -25.91
N PRO A 228 0.64 1.19 -25.69
CA PRO A 228 -0.62 0.82 -26.30
C PRO A 228 -0.55 0.72 -27.83
N TYR A 229 -1.15 -0.34 -28.36
CA TYR A 229 -1.31 -0.58 -29.79
C TYR A 229 -2.76 -0.91 -30.10
N GLN A 230 -3.13 -0.88 -31.38
CA GLN A 230 -4.48 -1.23 -31.82
C GLN A 230 -4.71 -2.73 -31.64
N ILE A 231 -5.74 -3.10 -30.85
CA ILE A 231 -6.11 -4.50 -30.64
C ILE A 231 -6.72 -5.05 -31.92
N PRO A 232 -6.22 -6.19 -32.44
CA PRO A 232 -6.81 -6.86 -33.62
C PRO A 232 -8.26 -7.30 -33.37
N GLU A 233 -9.10 -7.26 -34.42
CA GLU A 233 -10.53 -7.58 -34.31
C GLU A 233 -10.83 -9.03 -33.88
N HIS A 234 -9.90 -9.95 -34.12
CA HIS A 234 -10.04 -11.36 -33.74
C HIS A 234 -9.74 -11.64 -32.27
N TYR A 235 -9.22 -10.66 -31.52
CA TYR A 235 -9.02 -10.82 -30.09
C TYR A 235 -10.35 -10.79 -29.36
N ARG A 236 -10.49 -11.64 -28.34
CA ARG A 236 -11.65 -11.65 -27.47
C ARG A 236 -11.42 -10.75 -26.26
N PHE A 237 -12.43 -9.97 -25.91
CA PHE A 237 -12.40 -9.19 -24.69
C PHE A 237 -12.94 -10.00 -23.50
N VAL A 238 -12.27 -9.86 -22.35
CA VAL A 238 -12.65 -10.42 -21.06
C VAL A 238 -12.46 -9.37 -19.98
N GLY A 239 -13.22 -9.45 -18.88
CA GLY A 239 -13.10 -8.52 -17.79
C GLY A 239 -12.93 -9.20 -16.44
N GLY A 240 -12.33 -8.50 -15.49
CA GLY A 240 -12.30 -8.86 -14.08
C GLY A 240 -12.76 -7.71 -13.23
N LEU A 241 -13.56 -7.98 -12.20
CA LEU A 241 -14.18 -6.98 -11.35
C LEU A 241 -14.02 -7.37 -9.88
N ASP A 242 -13.31 -6.53 -9.14
CA ASP A 242 -13.29 -6.53 -7.68
C ASP A 242 -14.20 -5.43 -7.17
N PHE A 243 -15.15 -5.80 -6.30
CA PHE A 243 -16.21 -4.91 -5.85
C PHE A 243 -15.88 -4.26 -4.52
N GLY A 244 -15.96 -2.92 -4.48
CA GLY A 244 -15.86 -2.14 -3.26
C GLY A 244 -16.82 -0.95 -3.27
N THR A 245 -17.33 -0.56 -2.09
CA THR A 245 -18.06 0.69 -1.88
C THR A 245 -17.36 1.57 -0.85
N ALA A 246 -17.00 1.02 0.29
CA ALA A 246 -16.13 1.66 1.27
C ALA A 246 -14.65 1.47 0.94
N ASN A 247 -14.30 0.31 0.36
CA ASN A 247 -13.00 0.04 -0.23
C ASN A 247 -13.01 0.40 -1.72
N PRO A 248 -11.84 0.58 -2.36
CA PRO A 248 -11.78 0.81 -3.79
C PRO A 248 -12.47 -0.30 -4.60
N PHE A 249 -13.18 0.11 -5.64
CA PHE A 249 -13.62 -0.75 -6.71
C PHE A 249 -12.53 -0.81 -7.77
N ALA A 250 -12.29 -1.98 -8.35
CA ALA A 250 -11.34 -2.18 -9.43
C ALA A 250 -11.95 -3.04 -10.55
N PHE A 251 -11.82 -2.57 -11.78
CA PHE A 251 -12.15 -3.33 -12.98
C PHE A 251 -10.97 -3.29 -13.93
N VAL A 252 -10.66 -4.43 -14.53
CA VAL A 252 -9.65 -4.55 -15.59
C VAL A 252 -10.27 -5.15 -16.83
N LEU A 253 -9.96 -4.55 -18.00
CA LEU A 253 -10.34 -5.06 -19.32
C LEU A 253 -9.13 -5.70 -19.98
N GLY A 254 -9.28 -6.94 -20.42
CA GLY A 254 -8.26 -7.69 -21.14
C GLY A 254 -8.70 -8.08 -22.53
N ALA A 255 -7.75 -8.17 -23.45
CA ALA A 255 -7.90 -8.76 -24.78
C ALA A 255 -7.06 -10.04 -24.84
N VAL A 256 -7.62 -11.12 -25.34
CA VAL A 256 -7.01 -12.45 -25.40
C VAL A 256 -6.85 -12.86 -26.84
N ASP A 257 -5.63 -13.21 -27.23
CA ASP A 257 -5.32 -13.70 -28.58
C ASP A 257 -5.60 -15.21 -28.75
N GLU A 258 -5.36 -15.74 -29.94
CA GLU A 258 -5.55 -17.15 -30.26
C GLU A 258 -4.65 -18.10 -29.48
N SER A 259 -3.49 -17.63 -29.02
CA SER A 259 -2.55 -18.38 -28.18
C SER A 259 -2.87 -18.31 -26.68
N ASN A 260 -3.96 -17.61 -26.32
CA ASN A 260 -4.36 -17.30 -24.95
C ASN A 260 -3.42 -16.34 -24.20
N LYS A 261 -2.65 -15.53 -24.92
CA LYS A 261 -1.91 -14.40 -24.33
C LYS A 261 -2.89 -13.32 -23.91
N LEU A 262 -2.70 -12.79 -22.71
CA LEU A 262 -3.56 -11.78 -22.09
C LEU A 262 -2.92 -10.39 -22.18
N VAL A 263 -3.58 -9.48 -22.87
CA VAL A 263 -3.21 -8.07 -22.95
C VAL A 263 -4.19 -7.26 -22.11
N VAL A 264 -3.77 -6.73 -20.96
CA VAL A 264 -4.61 -5.84 -20.15
C VAL A 264 -4.59 -4.46 -20.79
N VAL A 265 -5.73 -4.05 -21.32
CA VAL A 265 -5.82 -2.88 -22.21
C VAL A 265 -6.35 -1.63 -21.52
N ASP A 266 -7.12 -1.79 -20.44
CA ASP A 266 -7.70 -0.66 -19.70
C ASP A 266 -8.06 -1.06 -18.27
N GLU A 267 -8.18 -0.06 -17.40
CA GLU A 267 -8.72 -0.24 -16.05
C GLU A 267 -9.71 0.88 -15.70
N ALA A 268 -10.65 0.55 -14.81
CA ALA A 268 -11.42 1.51 -14.05
C ALA A 268 -11.20 1.29 -12.56
N TYR A 269 -10.95 2.37 -11.83
CA TYR A 269 -10.65 2.33 -10.41
C TYR A 269 -11.33 3.50 -9.71
N GLY A 270 -11.78 3.32 -8.46
CA GLY A 270 -12.37 4.40 -7.70
C GLY A 270 -12.87 3.99 -6.33
N GLU A 271 -13.01 4.96 -5.44
CA GLU A 271 -13.51 4.80 -4.08
C GLU A 271 -14.85 5.50 -3.90
N GLY A 272 -15.67 5.02 -2.96
CA GLY A 272 -16.93 5.66 -2.60
C GLY A 272 -18.02 5.63 -3.68
N MET A 273 -17.86 4.81 -4.73
CA MET A 273 -18.75 4.75 -5.87
C MET A 273 -19.91 3.78 -5.65
N LEU A 274 -21.12 4.19 -6.02
CA LEU A 274 -22.27 3.30 -6.03
C LEU A 274 -22.19 2.27 -7.17
N PRO A 275 -22.83 1.08 -7.06
CA PRO A 275 -22.77 0.05 -8.09
C PRO A 275 -23.11 0.52 -9.51
N ARG A 276 -24.07 1.46 -9.65
CA ARG A 276 -24.44 2.03 -10.95
C ARG A 276 -23.32 2.91 -11.53
N GLU A 277 -22.61 3.66 -10.70
CA GLU A 277 -21.50 4.50 -11.14
C GLU A 277 -20.32 3.64 -11.57
N GLN A 278 -20.04 2.54 -10.83
CA GLN A 278 -19.04 1.55 -11.20
C GLN A 278 -19.36 0.90 -12.56
N ALA A 279 -20.61 0.49 -12.78
CA ALA A 279 -21.08 -0.04 -14.07
C ALA A 279 -20.87 0.98 -15.21
N GLY A 280 -21.16 2.25 -14.96
CA GLY A 280 -20.91 3.35 -15.92
C GLY A 280 -19.44 3.46 -16.31
N LYS A 281 -18.52 3.32 -15.34
CA LYS A 281 -17.06 3.31 -15.60
C LYS A 281 -16.61 2.13 -16.46
N ILE A 282 -17.17 0.95 -16.23
CA ILE A 282 -16.91 -0.25 -17.06
C ILE A 282 -17.35 0.00 -18.50
N ILE A 283 -18.54 0.57 -18.70
CA ILE A 283 -19.04 0.92 -20.03
C ILE A 283 -18.15 1.95 -20.73
N GLU A 284 -17.58 2.91 -20.00
CA GLU A 284 -16.58 3.83 -20.55
C GLU A 284 -15.34 3.10 -21.05
N CYS A 285 -14.85 2.07 -20.33
CA CYS A 285 -13.77 1.20 -20.80
C CYS A 285 -14.15 0.48 -22.09
N PHE A 286 -15.34 -0.12 -22.15
CA PHE A 286 -15.83 -0.81 -23.34
C PHE A 286 -15.92 0.12 -24.55
N ARG A 287 -16.42 1.33 -24.39
CA ARG A 287 -16.55 2.34 -25.48
C ARG A 287 -15.18 2.73 -26.03
N ARG A 288 -14.17 2.89 -25.16
CA ARG A 288 -12.80 3.23 -25.61
C ARG A 288 -12.20 2.18 -26.56
N PHE A 289 -12.61 0.92 -26.43
CA PHE A 289 -12.16 -0.18 -27.27
C PHE A 289 -13.17 -0.60 -28.35
N GLY A 290 -14.18 0.25 -28.59
CA GLY A 290 -15.15 0.02 -29.68
C GLY A 290 -16.12 -1.15 -29.43
N ILE A 291 -16.23 -1.62 -28.19
CA ILE A 291 -17.14 -2.69 -27.80
C ILE A 291 -18.56 -2.12 -27.78
N LYS A 292 -19.37 -2.52 -28.77
CA LYS A 292 -20.74 -2.01 -28.98
C LYS A 292 -21.76 -2.75 -28.14
N ASN A 293 -21.60 -4.06 -28.00
CA ASN A 293 -22.47 -4.90 -27.21
C ASN A 293 -21.74 -5.35 -25.94
N THR A 294 -22.15 -4.82 -24.81
CA THR A 294 -21.57 -5.10 -23.50
C THR A 294 -21.66 -6.57 -23.10
N GLY A 295 -22.67 -7.29 -23.63
CA GLY A 295 -22.86 -8.71 -23.40
C GLY A 295 -21.83 -9.63 -24.09
N ASP A 296 -21.03 -9.10 -25.03
CA ASP A 296 -19.98 -9.87 -25.71
C ASP A 296 -18.71 -10.01 -24.84
N VAL A 297 -18.63 -9.27 -23.72
CA VAL A 297 -17.51 -9.35 -22.79
C VAL A 297 -17.94 -10.12 -21.56
N LEU A 298 -17.33 -11.27 -21.32
CA LEU A 298 -17.51 -11.99 -20.06
C LEU A 298 -16.71 -11.31 -18.96
N VAL A 299 -17.40 -10.87 -17.91
CA VAL A 299 -16.78 -10.25 -16.72
C VAL A 299 -16.83 -11.22 -15.55
N ALA A 300 -15.67 -11.66 -15.07
CA ALA A 300 -15.55 -12.42 -13.83
C ALA A 300 -15.56 -11.44 -12.64
N ALA A 301 -16.60 -11.48 -11.83
CA ALA A 301 -16.80 -10.54 -10.75
C ALA A 301 -16.72 -11.20 -9.36
N ASP A 302 -16.38 -10.40 -8.34
CA ASP A 302 -16.33 -10.86 -6.96
C ASP A 302 -17.61 -11.62 -6.58
N PRO A 303 -17.51 -12.87 -6.12
CA PRO A 303 -18.66 -13.66 -5.70
C PRO A 303 -19.54 -13.02 -4.63
N ALA A 304 -19.01 -12.09 -3.81
CA ALA A 304 -19.77 -11.39 -2.78
C ALA A 304 -20.88 -10.49 -3.37
N MET A 305 -20.77 -10.11 -4.65
CA MET A 305 -21.79 -9.31 -5.34
C MET A 305 -23.08 -10.08 -5.64
N PHE A 306 -23.01 -11.40 -5.65
CA PHE A 306 -24.08 -12.27 -6.17
C PHE A 306 -25.01 -12.80 -5.06
N PRO A 307 -26.28 -13.07 -5.39
CA PRO A 307 -27.19 -13.70 -4.46
C PRO A 307 -26.69 -15.09 -4.03
N PRO A 308 -26.93 -15.50 -2.78
CA PRO A 308 -26.59 -16.85 -2.33
C PRO A 308 -27.29 -17.91 -3.18
N LYS A 309 -26.62 -19.07 -3.34
CA LYS A 309 -27.15 -20.22 -4.11
C LYS A 309 -28.48 -20.72 -3.52
N ASP A 310 -28.65 -20.67 -2.21
CA ASP A 310 -29.87 -21.04 -1.51
C ASP A 310 -30.93 -19.94 -1.68
N PRO A 311 -32.06 -20.19 -2.37
CA PRO A 311 -33.11 -19.21 -2.57
C PRO A 311 -33.73 -18.68 -1.27
N ALA A 312 -33.73 -19.50 -0.20
CA ALA A 312 -34.29 -19.13 1.09
C ALA A 312 -33.45 -18.05 1.83
N LYS A 313 -32.18 -17.87 1.42
CA LYS A 313 -31.26 -16.87 1.99
C LYS A 313 -31.19 -15.57 1.17
N ARG A 314 -32.01 -15.43 0.13
CA ARG A 314 -32.01 -14.24 -0.73
C ARG A 314 -32.83 -13.14 -0.09
N ILE A 315 -32.20 -12.02 0.25
CA ILE A 315 -32.84 -10.86 0.89
C ILE A 315 -32.43 -9.59 0.14
N GLY A 316 -33.41 -8.90 -0.45
CA GLY A 316 -33.19 -7.59 -1.08
C GLY A 316 -32.50 -7.64 -2.46
N GLU A 317 -31.99 -6.49 -2.88
CA GLU A 317 -31.22 -6.33 -4.13
C GLU A 317 -29.72 -6.62 -3.87
N TYR A 318 -29.07 -7.18 -4.89
CA TYR A 318 -27.64 -7.48 -4.85
C TYR A 318 -26.84 -6.51 -5.73
N PRO A 319 -25.61 -6.16 -5.38
CA PRO A 319 -24.81 -5.21 -6.16
C PRO A 319 -24.73 -5.56 -7.65
N ILE A 320 -24.62 -6.84 -7.98
CA ILE A 320 -24.50 -7.32 -9.36
C ILE A 320 -25.70 -6.94 -10.26
N GLU A 321 -26.88 -6.73 -9.68
CA GLU A 321 -28.08 -6.40 -10.44
C GLU A 321 -27.96 -5.05 -11.15
N ALA A 322 -27.20 -4.10 -10.57
CA ALA A 322 -26.92 -2.81 -11.21
C ALA A 322 -26.10 -2.98 -12.49
N PHE A 323 -25.17 -3.91 -12.51
CA PHE A 323 -24.34 -4.21 -13.68
C PHE A 323 -25.16 -4.94 -14.76
N TRP A 324 -26.02 -5.87 -14.37
CA TRP A 324 -26.90 -6.56 -15.31
C TRP A 324 -27.91 -5.62 -15.96
N ARG A 325 -28.41 -4.59 -15.23
CA ARG A 325 -29.30 -3.56 -15.80
C ARG A 325 -28.63 -2.79 -16.93
N GLU A 326 -27.33 -2.54 -16.80
CA GLU A 326 -26.53 -1.88 -17.83
C GLU A 326 -26.03 -2.85 -18.92
N GLY A 327 -26.50 -4.09 -18.92
CA GLY A 327 -26.17 -5.12 -19.93
C GLY A 327 -24.78 -5.73 -19.81
N ILE A 328 -24.09 -5.55 -18.68
CA ILE A 328 -22.78 -6.14 -18.45
C ILE A 328 -22.97 -7.63 -18.11
N HIS A 329 -22.38 -8.51 -18.92
CA HIS A 329 -22.41 -9.95 -18.70
C HIS A 329 -21.42 -10.38 -17.63
N ALA A 330 -21.81 -10.25 -16.36
CA ALA A 330 -20.99 -10.59 -15.20
C ALA A 330 -21.39 -11.92 -14.57
N VAL A 331 -20.40 -12.75 -14.26
CA VAL A 331 -20.53 -14.06 -13.62
C VAL A 331 -19.64 -14.13 -12.38
N PRO A 332 -19.99 -14.97 -11.37
CA PRO A 332 -19.14 -15.10 -10.19
C PRO A 332 -17.76 -15.66 -10.54
N ALA A 333 -16.72 -15.00 -10.08
CA ALA A 333 -15.35 -15.43 -10.27
C ALA A 333 -15.05 -16.72 -9.48
N ILE A 334 -14.02 -17.44 -9.90
CA ILE A 334 -13.41 -18.51 -9.11
C ILE A 334 -12.59 -17.85 -8.02
N ASN A 335 -13.05 -17.96 -6.75
CA ASN A 335 -12.43 -17.27 -5.62
C ASN A 335 -11.34 -18.10 -4.89
N ASN A 336 -10.65 -18.99 -5.60
CA ASN A 336 -9.49 -19.67 -5.04
C ASN A 336 -8.24 -18.80 -5.27
N ARG A 337 -7.81 -18.09 -4.23
CA ARG A 337 -6.68 -17.15 -4.30
C ARG A 337 -5.39 -17.85 -4.77
N MET A 338 -5.07 -19.01 -4.21
CA MET A 338 -3.86 -19.76 -4.55
C MET A 338 -3.80 -20.14 -6.03
N VAL A 339 -4.90 -20.69 -6.57
CA VAL A 339 -4.98 -21.05 -8.00
C VAL A 339 -4.85 -19.80 -8.88
N GLY A 340 -5.46 -18.70 -8.46
CA GLY A 340 -5.40 -17.45 -9.19
C GLY A 340 -4.00 -16.83 -9.21
N TRP A 341 -3.34 -16.79 -8.06
CA TRP A 341 -1.96 -16.28 -7.96
C TRP A 341 -0.96 -17.13 -8.74
N THR A 342 -1.06 -18.45 -8.63
CA THR A 342 -0.24 -19.37 -9.42
C THR A 342 -0.43 -19.10 -10.91
N ARG A 343 -1.68 -18.87 -11.34
CA ARG A 343 -1.97 -18.57 -12.74
C ARG A 343 -1.36 -17.26 -13.22
N LEU A 344 -1.39 -16.21 -12.40
CA LEU A 344 -0.75 -14.94 -12.76
C LEU A 344 0.78 -15.07 -12.85
N LYS A 345 1.40 -15.80 -11.92
CA LYS A 345 2.85 -16.09 -11.97
C LYS A 345 3.23 -16.85 -13.22
N GLU A 346 2.47 -17.88 -13.60
CA GLU A 346 2.68 -18.62 -14.86
C GLU A 346 2.63 -17.68 -16.08
N LEU A 347 1.60 -16.82 -16.16
CA LEU A 347 1.44 -15.88 -17.27
C LEU A 347 2.57 -14.85 -17.37
N MET A 348 3.05 -14.37 -16.23
CA MET A 348 4.21 -13.49 -16.16
C MET A 348 5.49 -14.22 -16.54
N HIS A 349 5.68 -15.44 -16.04
CA HIS A 349 6.86 -16.26 -16.34
C HIS A 349 7.01 -16.61 -17.83
N THR A 350 5.88 -16.84 -18.51
CA THR A 350 5.87 -17.19 -19.93
C THR A 350 5.76 -15.97 -20.87
N ASP A 351 5.79 -14.75 -20.32
CA ASP A 351 5.56 -13.48 -21.03
C ASP A 351 4.18 -13.44 -21.76
N ASP A 352 3.20 -14.21 -21.24
CA ASP A 352 1.81 -14.28 -21.76
C ASP A 352 0.88 -13.25 -21.11
N LEU A 353 1.40 -12.37 -20.26
CA LEU A 353 0.69 -11.24 -19.67
C LEU A 353 1.43 -9.94 -20.02
N VAL A 354 0.74 -9.02 -20.67
CA VAL A 354 1.23 -7.65 -20.85
C VAL A 354 0.16 -6.62 -20.50
N VAL A 355 0.58 -5.43 -20.08
CA VAL A 355 -0.29 -4.35 -19.59
C VAL A 355 -0.01 -3.07 -20.36
N PHE A 356 -1.03 -2.37 -20.79
CA PHE A 356 -0.89 -1.12 -21.54
C PHE A 356 -0.44 0.03 -20.63
N LYS A 357 0.71 0.61 -20.97
CA LYS A 357 1.27 1.77 -20.28
C LYS A 357 0.31 2.97 -20.32
N GLY A 358 0.09 3.59 -19.16
CA GLY A 358 -0.77 4.77 -19.03
C GLY A 358 -2.28 4.47 -19.12
N ARG A 359 -2.68 3.20 -19.33
CA ARG A 359 -4.08 2.76 -19.31
C ARG A 359 -4.46 2.03 -18.04
N CYS A 360 -3.48 1.40 -17.39
CA CYS A 360 -3.66 0.61 -16.18
C CYS A 360 -2.71 1.08 -15.06
N PRO A 361 -2.79 2.36 -14.63
CA PRO A 361 -1.84 2.94 -13.68
C PRO A 361 -1.87 2.27 -12.31
N ASN A 362 -3.05 1.90 -11.80
CA ASN A 362 -3.14 1.25 -10.49
C ASN A 362 -2.58 -0.17 -10.53
N LEU A 363 -2.89 -0.93 -11.56
CA LEU A 363 -2.36 -2.28 -11.73
C LEU A 363 -0.82 -2.26 -11.84
N ILE A 364 -0.26 -1.40 -12.69
CA ILE A 364 1.20 -1.28 -12.87
C ILE A 364 1.88 -0.86 -11.57
N ARG A 365 1.28 0.06 -10.81
CA ARG A 365 1.80 0.54 -9.54
C ARG A 365 1.76 -0.53 -8.44
N THR A 366 0.68 -1.30 -8.36
CA THR A 366 0.45 -2.21 -7.23
C THR A 366 1.15 -3.56 -7.36
N ILE A 367 1.27 -4.14 -8.58
CA ILE A 367 1.93 -5.44 -8.77
C ILE A 367 3.31 -5.54 -8.10
N PRO A 368 4.25 -4.59 -8.32
CA PRO A 368 5.59 -4.69 -7.73
C PRO A 368 5.62 -4.47 -6.21
N LEU A 369 4.54 -3.93 -5.63
CA LEU A 369 4.45 -3.67 -4.19
C LEU A 369 3.92 -4.86 -3.40
N MET A 370 3.37 -5.88 -4.06
CA MET A 370 2.83 -7.06 -3.39
C MET A 370 3.93 -7.89 -2.75
N ILE A 371 3.77 -8.17 -1.47
CA ILE A 371 4.64 -9.04 -0.68
C ILE A 371 3.89 -10.29 -0.23
N ARG A 372 4.63 -11.32 0.16
CA ARG A 372 4.06 -12.55 0.71
C ARG A 372 3.50 -12.29 2.10
N ASP A 373 2.36 -12.90 2.41
CA ASP A 373 1.83 -12.91 3.78
C ASP A 373 2.81 -13.63 4.72
N GLU A 374 3.09 -13.05 5.89
CA GLU A 374 4.05 -13.62 6.85
C GLU A 374 3.61 -14.98 7.41
N ARG A 375 2.30 -15.24 7.48
CA ARG A 375 1.72 -16.48 8.03
C ARG A 375 1.44 -17.52 6.94
N ASN A 376 1.15 -17.05 5.74
CA ASN A 376 0.88 -17.88 4.58
C ASN A 376 1.67 -17.39 3.36
N PRO A 377 2.96 -17.76 3.21
CA PRO A 377 3.82 -17.28 2.12
C PRO A 377 3.36 -17.63 0.70
N GLU A 378 2.36 -18.50 0.57
CA GLU A 378 1.74 -18.84 -0.71
C GLU A 378 0.65 -17.83 -1.12
N ASP A 379 0.21 -16.95 -0.22
CA ASP A 379 -0.71 -15.85 -0.46
C ASP A 379 0.01 -14.50 -0.34
N LEU A 380 -0.60 -13.45 -0.85
CA LEU A 380 -0.10 -12.09 -0.66
C LEU A 380 -0.65 -11.46 0.64
N ASP A 381 0.05 -10.47 1.17
CA ASP A 381 -0.39 -9.69 2.32
C ASP A 381 -1.63 -8.86 1.96
N THR A 382 -2.78 -9.27 2.48
CA THR A 382 -4.09 -8.64 2.23
C THR A 382 -4.27 -7.30 2.94
N THR A 383 -3.28 -6.83 3.70
CA THR A 383 -3.31 -5.47 4.27
C THR A 383 -2.86 -4.41 3.25
N LEU A 384 -2.32 -4.85 2.10
CA LEU A 384 -1.92 -4.00 1.00
C LEU A 384 -3.08 -3.77 0.03
N GLU A 385 -2.91 -2.78 -0.85
CA GLU A 385 -3.88 -2.43 -1.88
C GLU A 385 -3.86 -3.47 -3.02
N ASP A 386 -4.66 -4.53 -2.91
CA ASP A 386 -4.69 -5.67 -3.85
C ASP A 386 -5.88 -5.66 -4.82
N HIS A 387 -6.75 -4.63 -4.78
CA HIS A 387 -8.01 -4.59 -5.52
C HIS A 387 -7.85 -4.76 -7.04
N ALA A 388 -6.92 -4.02 -7.68
CA ALA A 388 -6.66 -4.15 -9.11
C ALA A 388 -6.09 -5.53 -9.46
N LEU A 389 -5.32 -6.13 -8.55
CA LEU A 389 -4.78 -7.48 -8.68
C LEU A 389 -5.85 -8.56 -8.51
N ASP A 390 -6.78 -8.42 -7.59
CA ASP A 390 -7.90 -9.34 -7.43
C ASP A 390 -8.79 -9.32 -8.68
N ALA A 391 -9.05 -8.14 -9.26
CA ALA A 391 -9.73 -8.03 -10.55
C ALA A 391 -8.95 -8.76 -11.67
N LEU A 392 -7.63 -8.56 -11.77
CA LEU A 392 -6.77 -9.25 -12.72
C LEU A 392 -6.79 -10.77 -12.52
N ARG A 393 -6.74 -11.23 -11.28
CA ARG A 393 -6.80 -12.64 -10.90
C ARG A 393 -8.09 -13.29 -11.34
N TYR A 394 -9.23 -12.64 -11.14
CA TYR A 394 -10.52 -13.13 -11.60
C TYR A 394 -10.57 -13.26 -13.13
N MET A 395 -10.08 -12.24 -13.84
CA MET A 395 -10.01 -12.25 -15.31
C MET A 395 -9.09 -13.36 -15.85
N ALA A 396 -7.92 -13.55 -15.27
CA ALA A 396 -6.94 -14.53 -15.69
C ALA A 396 -7.47 -15.97 -15.65
N LEU A 397 -8.37 -16.27 -14.70
CA LEU A 397 -8.98 -17.60 -14.55
C LEU A 397 -10.07 -17.91 -15.57
N VAL A 398 -10.68 -16.88 -16.18
CA VAL A 398 -11.78 -17.06 -17.17
C VAL A 398 -11.36 -16.75 -18.60
N ARG A 399 -10.10 -16.41 -18.86
CA ARG A 399 -9.61 -15.95 -20.16
C ARG A 399 -9.67 -16.98 -21.27
N THR A 400 -9.70 -18.28 -20.97
CA THR A 400 -9.73 -19.32 -21.97
C THR A 400 -11.15 -19.75 -22.32
N GLU A 401 -11.41 -20.17 -23.56
CA GLU A 401 -12.72 -20.70 -23.98
C GLU A 401 -13.14 -21.92 -23.17
N ALA A 402 -12.20 -22.80 -22.85
CA ALA A 402 -12.46 -23.96 -22.01
C ALA A 402 -12.90 -23.58 -20.59
N SER A 403 -12.31 -22.51 -20.02
CA SER A 403 -12.70 -21.99 -18.72
C SER A 403 -14.07 -21.33 -18.78
N MET A 404 -14.36 -20.55 -19.84
CA MET A 404 -15.65 -19.92 -20.08
C MET A 404 -16.75 -20.97 -20.20
N ALA A 405 -16.58 -21.99 -21.06
CA ALA A 405 -17.53 -23.09 -21.24
C ALA A 405 -17.76 -23.90 -19.97
N LYS A 406 -16.75 -24.04 -19.11
CA LYS A 406 -16.88 -24.71 -17.79
C LYS A 406 -17.72 -23.88 -16.83
N ILE A 407 -17.51 -22.55 -16.79
CA ILE A 407 -18.29 -21.63 -15.96
C ILE A 407 -19.75 -21.63 -16.40
N GLU A 408 -20.03 -21.51 -17.68
CA GLU A 408 -21.39 -21.58 -18.23
C GLU A 408 -22.10 -22.90 -17.90
N ARG A 409 -21.41 -24.03 -17.98
CA ARG A 409 -21.96 -25.35 -17.62
C ARG A 409 -22.19 -25.53 -16.13
N THR A 410 -21.35 -24.95 -15.27
CA THR A 410 -21.46 -25.11 -13.81
C THR A 410 -22.40 -24.11 -13.16
N MET A 411 -22.82 -23.05 -13.89
CA MET A 411 -23.65 -21.97 -13.37
C MET A 411 -24.95 -21.70 -14.16
N PRO A 412 -25.70 -22.75 -14.64
CA PRO A 412 -26.95 -22.54 -15.37
C PRO A 412 -27.98 -21.74 -14.57
N MET A 413 -27.84 -21.72 -13.23
CA MET A 413 -28.71 -20.97 -12.32
C MET A 413 -28.52 -19.45 -12.44
N TYR A 414 -27.27 -18.95 -12.56
CA TYR A 414 -27.02 -17.50 -12.67
C TYR A 414 -27.36 -17.00 -14.08
N ALA A 415 -27.08 -17.78 -15.12
CA ALA A 415 -27.54 -17.48 -16.49
C ALA A 415 -29.07 -17.37 -16.54
N LYS A 416 -29.78 -18.29 -15.86
CA LYS A 416 -31.24 -18.26 -15.78
C LYS A 416 -31.78 -17.09 -14.96
N ILE A 417 -31.10 -16.72 -13.86
CA ILE A 417 -31.48 -15.55 -13.05
C ILE A 417 -31.29 -14.27 -13.88
N THR A 418 -30.18 -14.14 -14.61
CA THR A 418 -29.91 -13.00 -15.49
C THR A 418 -30.95 -12.92 -16.61
N GLU A 419 -31.28 -14.03 -17.27
CA GLU A 419 -32.34 -14.09 -18.28
C GLU A 419 -33.73 -13.75 -17.71
N ASP A 420 -34.10 -14.32 -16.58
CA ASP A 420 -35.38 -14.07 -15.92
C ASP A 420 -35.49 -12.61 -15.47
N TYR A 421 -34.41 -12.04 -14.97
CA TYR A 421 -34.33 -10.63 -14.62
C TYR A 421 -34.50 -9.71 -15.82
N LEU A 422 -33.76 -9.94 -16.91
CA LEU A 422 -33.87 -9.18 -18.15
C LEU A 422 -35.26 -9.33 -18.82
N LYS A 423 -35.87 -10.52 -18.75
CA LYS A 423 -37.24 -10.77 -19.23
C LYS A 423 -38.30 -10.05 -18.40
N ARG A 424 -38.15 -9.96 -17.08
CA ARG A 424 -39.07 -9.22 -16.20
C ARG A 424 -39.05 -7.72 -16.46
N ASN A 425 -37.86 -7.14 -16.58
CA ASN A 425 -37.73 -5.69 -16.82
C ASN A 425 -38.12 -5.26 -18.24
N LYS A 426 -38.05 -6.13 -19.26
CA LYS A 426 -38.63 -5.86 -20.57
C LYS A 426 -40.15 -5.83 -20.57
N LYS A 427 -40.83 -6.49 -19.60
CA LYS A 427 -42.30 -6.48 -19.47
C LYS A 427 -42.86 -5.28 -18.68
N THR A 428 -42.03 -4.62 -17.87
CA THR A 428 -42.46 -3.45 -17.07
C THR A 428 -42.32 -2.12 -17.77
N GLY A 429 -41.84 -2.07 -19.02
CA GLY A 429 -41.91 -0.87 -19.88
C GLY A 429 -41.04 0.32 -19.44
N ASP A 430 -40.09 0.12 -18.55
CA ASP A 430 -39.09 1.14 -18.20
C ASP A 430 -38.02 1.18 -19.30
N THR A 431 -38.40 1.88 -20.37
CA THR A 431 -37.43 2.38 -21.37
C THR A 431 -36.81 3.64 -20.77
N ILE A 432 -35.49 3.60 -20.58
CA ILE A 432 -34.64 4.75 -20.28
C ILE A 432 -34.40 5.55 -21.55
#